data_3835b67e8581f81081f54c093ac0ccc4
#
_entry.id   3835b67e8581f81081f54c093ac0ccc4
#
_cell.length_a   1.000
_cell.length_b   1.000
_cell.length_c   1.000
_cell.angle_alpha   90.00
_cell.angle_beta   90.00
_cell.angle_gamma   90.00
#
_symmetry.space_group_name_H-M   'P 1'
#
loop_
_entity.id
_entity.type
_entity.pdbx_description
1 polymer ?
#
loop_
_entity_poly.entity_id
_entity_poly.type
_entity_poly.pdbx_seq_one_letter_code
_entity_poly.pdbx_strand_id
1 'polypeptide(L)'
;MEKRILTNSVRRVDIPFTPLEVFSRIRSIFDKSFLLESVEGREKIARYSFIGFDPLLEFKSKGREVEINGESYRVEDPYEEMARVLNSFECDGVETLPFSGGLVGFFSYDIVRFFENLPSSLPDTLGCPDAHFIIPAYLLCFDHLKKEVTLVSYKKENNAIEDLVGKGGENEVDDFSVSSLHAEIGKDEFEEGVVKAKEYIREGDIFQVVLSRRLESSYSGDPLSFYKTL
;
A
#
# COMPACT_ATOMS: atom_id res chain seq x y z
N MET A 1 -5.48 25.72 -8.61
CA MET A 1 -5.37 25.53 -7.16
C MET A 1 -4.07 26.18 -6.69
N GLU A 2 -4.11 26.93 -5.58
CA GLU A 2 -2.85 27.35 -4.94
C GLU A 2 -2.04 26.16 -4.49
N LYS A 3 -0.73 26.17 -4.77
CA LYS A 3 0.18 25.13 -4.28
C LYS A 3 0.23 25.18 -2.77
N ARG A 4 0.06 24.04 -2.14
CA ARG A 4 0.23 23.87 -0.68
C ARG A 4 1.70 23.57 -0.42
N ILE A 5 2.43 24.56 0.08
CA ILE A 5 3.82 24.36 0.52
C ILE A 5 3.77 23.62 1.85
N LEU A 6 4.25 22.40 1.87
CA LEU A 6 4.42 21.63 3.09
C LEU A 6 5.74 22.04 3.75
N THR A 7 5.64 22.76 4.84
CA THR A 7 6.79 22.97 5.72
C THR A 7 7.11 21.66 6.41
N ASN A 8 8.32 21.15 6.25
CA ASN A 8 8.75 19.92 6.91
C ASN A 8 9.75 20.19 8.04
N SER A 9 9.78 19.30 9.01
CA SER A 9 10.90 19.13 9.90
C SER A 9 11.51 17.74 9.69
N VAL A 10 12.84 17.68 9.64
CA VAL A 10 13.60 16.44 9.49
C VAL A 10 14.52 16.32 10.69
N ARG A 11 14.37 15.28 11.49
CA ARG A 11 15.19 15.07 12.67
C ARG A 11 15.49 13.60 12.90
N ARG A 12 16.65 13.31 13.48
CA ARG A 12 16.93 11.97 14.01
C ARG A 12 16.13 11.72 15.27
N VAL A 13 15.68 10.49 15.40
CA VAL A 13 14.91 10.02 16.55
C VAL A 13 15.54 8.75 17.10
N ASP A 14 15.51 8.59 18.41
CA ASP A 14 16.02 7.39 19.08
C ASP A 14 14.84 6.41 19.27
N ILE A 15 14.81 5.39 18.43
CA ILE A 15 13.77 4.36 18.44
C ILE A 15 14.47 3.00 18.53
N PRO A 16 14.50 2.36 19.73
CA PRO A 16 15.22 1.12 19.96
C PRO A 16 14.44 -0.13 19.52
N PHE A 17 13.53 0.01 18.56
CA PHE A 17 12.63 -1.03 18.08
C PHE A 17 12.82 -1.28 16.59
N THR A 18 12.48 -2.48 16.14
CA THR A 18 12.46 -2.84 14.72
C THR A 18 11.32 -2.08 13.98
N PRO A 19 11.42 -1.90 12.65
CA PRO A 19 10.34 -1.27 11.87
C PRO A 19 8.99 -1.94 12.10
N LEU A 20 8.95 -3.27 12.17
CA LEU A 20 7.73 -4.03 12.36
C LEU A 20 7.11 -3.81 13.74
N GLU A 21 7.91 -3.75 14.81
CA GLU A 21 7.44 -3.42 16.16
C GLU A 21 6.88 -2.00 16.21
N VAL A 22 7.56 -1.05 15.58
CA VAL A 22 7.11 0.34 15.48
C VAL A 22 5.81 0.44 14.69
N PHE A 23 5.72 -0.25 13.54
CA PHE A 23 4.52 -0.28 12.74
C PHE A 23 3.32 -0.89 13.48
N SER A 24 3.55 -1.96 14.23
CA SER A 24 2.51 -2.58 15.06
C SER A 24 1.90 -1.60 16.05
N ARG A 25 2.71 -0.74 16.65
CA ARG A 25 2.26 0.31 17.59
C ARG A 25 1.54 1.45 16.87
N ILE A 26 2.10 1.92 15.74
CA ILE A 26 1.51 3.01 14.95
C ILE A 26 0.11 2.62 14.46
N ARG A 27 -0.07 1.43 13.92
CA ARG A 27 -1.37 0.98 13.39
C ARG A 27 -2.45 0.80 14.48
N SER A 28 -2.06 0.63 15.74
CA SER A 28 -3.02 0.57 16.85
C SER A 28 -3.61 1.95 17.23
N ILE A 29 -2.98 3.03 16.74
CA ILE A 29 -3.32 4.41 17.08
C ILE A 29 -3.85 5.15 15.85
N PHE A 30 -3.26 4.88 14.68
CA PHE A 30 -3.60 5.51 13.43
C PHE A 30 -4.23 4.51 12.48
N ASP A 31 -5.49 4.72 12.13
CA ASP A 31 -6.27 3.83 11.24
C ASP A 31 -5.61 3.65 9.87
N LYS A 32 -4.84 4.65 9.43
CA LYS A 32 -4.19 4.66 8.13
C LYS A 32 -2.69 4.83 8.29
N SER A 33 -1.98 3.77 7.98
CA SER A 33 -0.53 3.70 8.02
C SER A 33 -0.04 2.65 7.03
N PHE A 34 1.22 2.75 6.64
CA PHE A 34 1.88 1.74 5.81
C PHE A 34 3.27 1.42 6.33
N LEU A 35 3.73 0.23 6.03
CA LEU A 35 5.10 -0.24 6.18
C LEU A 35 5.63 -0.65 4.80
N LEU A 36 6.74 -0.06 4.38
CA LEU A 36 7.53 -0.51 3.24
C LEU A 36 8.84 -1.07 3.79
N GLU A 37 9.03 -2.35 3.65
CA GLU A 37 10.16 -3.06 4.23
C GLU A 37 10.88 -3.89 3.16
N SER A 38 12.20 -3.85 3.15
CA SER A 38 13.03 -4.70 2.32
C SER A 38 13.67 -5.75 3.20
N VAL A 39 13.17 -6.99 3.15
CA VAL A 39 13.59 -8.07 4.04
C VAL A 39 14.71 -8.91 3.42
N GLU A 40 14.81 -9.02 2.10
CA GLU A 40 15.80 -9.85 1.42
C GLU A 40 16.70 -9.04 0.48
N GLY A 41 17.99 -9.29 0.57
CA GLY A 41 19.00 -8.75 -0.36
C GLY A 41 20.34 -8.44 0.30
N ARG A 42 21.34 -8.22 -0.55
CA ARG A 42 22.64 -7.70 -0.11
C ARG A 42 22.42 -6.26 0.41
N GLU A 43 23.25 -5.81 1.35
CA GLU A 43 23.20 -4.50 2.05
C GLU A 43 22.80 -3.26 1.21
N LYS A 44 22.96 -3.32 -0.11
CA LYS A 44 22.57 -2.23 -1.02
C LYS A 44 21.08 -2.21 -1.40
N ILE A 45 20.38 -3.34 -1.30
CA ILE A 45 18.96 -3.47 -1.74
C ILE A 45 18.02 -3.38 -0.53
N ALA A 46 18.39 -3.99 0.60
CA ALA A 46 17.59 -4.02 1.83
C ALA A 46 18.04 -2.97 2.87
N ARG A 47 18.45 -1.79 2.42
CA ARG A 47 19.02 -0.77 3.32
C ARG A 47 18.00 0.00 4.11
N TYR A 48 16.81 0.23 3.56
CA TYR A 48 15.83 1.13 4.16
C TYR A 48 14.50 0.45 4.41
N SER A 49 13.86 0.83 5.54
CA SER A 49 12.43 0.60 5.76
C SER A 49 11.76 1.93 6.05
N PHE A 50 10.47 2.05 5.63
CA PHE A 50 9.71 3.28 5.79
C PHE A 50 8.36 2.98 6.43
N ILE A 51 7.95 3.84 7.37
CA ILE A 51 6.62 3.80 7.97
C ILE A 51 5.99 5.16 7.81
N GLY A 52 4.86 5.22 7.08
CA GLY A 52 4.07 6.43 6.95
C GLY A 52 2.74 6.31 7.68
N PHE A 53 2.29 7.41 8.31
CA PHE A 53 1.05 7.42 9.10
C PHE A 53 0.44 8.81 9.22
N ASP A 54 -0.79 8.88 9.78
CA ASP A 54 -1.58 10.09 9.99
C ASP A 54 -1.71 10.92 8.70
N PRO A 55 -2.42 10.44 7.67
CA PRO A 55 -2.37 11.05 6.36
C PRO A 55 -2.85 12.50 6.32
N LEU A 56 -2.16 13.34 5.55
CA LEU A 56 -2.60 14.67 5.13
C LEU A 56 -3.71 14.57 4.09
N LEU A 57 -3.66 13.51 3.30
CA LEU A 57 -4.58 13.26 2.22
C LEU A 57 -4.76 11.76 2.02
N GLU A 58 -6.00 11.36 1.81
CA GLU A 58 -6.40 10.06 1.30
C GLU A 58 -7.11 10.26 -0.02
N PHE A 59 -6.69 9.53 -1.04
CA PHE A 59 -7.28 9.49 -2.38
C PHE A 59 -7.78 8.09 -2.66
N LYS A 60 -9.05 7.96 -3.05
CA LYS A 60 -9.63 6.73 -3.56
C LYS A 60 -10.33 6.99 -4.88
N SER A 61 -10.38 5.99 -5.75
CA SER A 61 -11.25 6.03 -6.93
C SER A 61 -11.88 4.68 -7.21
N LYS A 62 -13.10 4.73 -7.80
CA LYS A 62 -13.78 3.60 -8.37
C LYS A 62 -14.51 4.05 -9.64
N GLY A 63 -14.12 3.52 -10.81
CA GLY A 63 -14.55 4.09 -12.07
C GLY A 63 -14.21 5.59 -12.13
N ARG A 64 -15.18 6.41 -12.45
CA ARG A 64 -15.03 7.88 -12.51
C ARG A 64 -15.37 8.60 -11.20
N GLU A 65 -15.65 7.87 -10.17
CA GLU A 65 -15.90 8.43 -8.84
C GLU A 65 -14.62 8.52 -8.05
N VAL A 66 -14.31 9.70 -7.52
CA VAL A 66 -13.13 9.98 -6.72
C VAL A 66 -13.57 10.44 -5.34
N GLU A 67 -12.90 9.94 -4.31
CA GLU A 67 -13.06 10.38 -2.93
C GLU A 67 -11.72 10.95 -2.44
N ILE A 68 -11.74 12.18 -1.95
CA ILE A 68 -10.58 12.82 -1.31
C ILE A 68 -10.97 13.24 0.10
N ASN A 69 -10.30 12.66 1.10
CA ASN A 69 -10.57 12.93 2.51
C ASN A 69 -12.05 12.77 2.91
N GLY A 70 -12.76 11.82 2.30
CA GLY A 70 -14.17 11.55 2.55
C GLY A 70 -15.15 12.38 1.70
N GLU A 71 -14.68 13.31 0.90
CA GLU A 71 -15.50 14.06 -0.05
C GLU A 71 -15.49 13.37 -1.42
N SER A 72 -16.67 12.90 -1.89
CA SER A 72 -16.81 12.19 -3.15
C SER A 72 -17.33 13.10 -4.25
N TYR A 73 -16.76 12.97 -5.45
CA TYR A 73 -17.20 13.64 -6.66
C TYR A 73 -16.82 12.86 -7.92
N ARG A 74 -17.44 13.21 -9.04
CA ARG A 74 -17.21 12.54 -10.31
C ARG A 74 -16.24 13.34 -11.18
N VAL A 75 -15.31 12.63 -11.83
CA VAL A 75 -14.31 13.17 -12.75
C VAL A 75 -14.34 12.45 -14.08
N GLU A 76 -13.74 13.03 -15.10
CA GLU A 76 -13.56 12.35 -16.39
C GLU A 76 -12.43 11.31 -16.32
N ASP A 77 -11.33 11.65 -15.71
CA ASP A 77 -10.16 10.78 -15.53
C ASP A 77 -9.61 10.86 -14.10
N PRO A 78 -9.77 9.78 -13.29
CA PRO A 78 -9.24 9.71 -11.93
C PRO A 78 -7.71 9.77 -11.85
N TYR A 79 -7.01 9.32 -12.90
CA TYR A 79 -5.56 9.36 -12.94
C TYR A 79 -5.04 10.78 -13.10
N GLU A 80 -5.64 11.55 -14.02
CA GLU A 80 -5.33 12.98 -14.15
C GLU A 80 -5.68 13.76 -12.87
N GLU A 81 -6.79 13.40 -12.24
CA GLU A 81 -7.18 14.01 -10.96
C GLU A 81 -6.18 13.72 -9.85
N MET A 82 -5.69 12.48 -9.75
CA MET A 82 -4.65 12.10 -8.80
C MET A 82 -3.34 12.87 -9.06
N ALA A 83 -2.93 12.99 -10.31
CA ALA A 83 -1.75 13.77 -10.69
C ALA A 83 -1.93 15.27 -10.33
N ARG A 84 -3.12 15.84 -10.55
CA ARG A 84 -3.47 17.20 -10.16
C ARG A 84 -3.36 17.40 -8.64
N VAL A 85 -3.85 16.43 -7.88
CA VAL A 85 -3.78 16.43 -6.41
C VAL A 85 -2.32 16.38 -5.96
N LEU A 86 -1.53 15.45 -6.49
CA LEU A 86 -0.10 15.33 -6.14
C LEU A 86 0.66 16.63 -6.46
N ASN A 87 0.45 17.22 -7.64
CA ASN A 87 1.09 18.45 -8.06
C ASN A 87 0.64 19.69 -7.25
N SER A 88 -0.42 19.58 -6.45
CA SER A 88 -0.84 20.65 -5.53
C SER A 88 0.01 20.73 -4.26
N PHE A 89 0.84 19.72 -3.99
CA PHE A 89 1.77 19.71 -2.87
C PHE A 89 3.19 20.01 -3.36
N GLU A 90 3.91 20.80 -2.59
CA GLU A 90 5.32 21.11 -2.81
C GLU A 90 6.05 20.94 -1.48
N CYS A 91 7.13 20.18 -1.48
CA CYS A 91 7.94 19.89 -0.28
C CYS A 91 9.35 20.42 -0.49
N ASP A 92 9.82 21.28 0.41
CA ASP A 92 11.20 21.79 0.40
C ASP A 92 12.06 21.02 1.42
N GLY A 93 13.34 20.80 1.08
CA GLY A 93 14.38 20.48 2.07
C GLY A 93 14.50 19.02 2.50
N VAL A 94 13.98 18.04 1.73
CA VAL A 94 14.04 16.60 2.05
C VAL A 94 14.97 15.82 1.10
N GLU A 95 15.80 16.49 0.34
CA GLU A 95 16.65 15.93 -0.73
C GLU A 95 17.68 14.88 -0.28
N THR A 96 17.92 14.78 1.03
CA THR A 96 18.93 13.86 1.59
C THR A 96 18.41 12.44 1.86
N LEU A 97 17.11 12.22 1.79
CA LEU A 97 16.49 10.92 2.05
C LEU A 97 16.16 10.21 0.73
N PRO A 98 16.30 8.86 0.67
CA PRO A 98 15.97 8.10 -0.53
C PRO A 98 14.47 8.11 -0.86
N PHE A 99 13.64 8.36 0.14
CA PHE A 99 12.20 8.56 0.04
C PHE A 99 11.75 9.53 1.14
N SER A 100 11.05 10.56 0.75
CA SER A 100 10.62 11.63 1.66
C SER A 100 9.10 11.75 1.78
N GLY A 101 8.33 10.96 1.05
CA GLY A 101 6.88 11.01 1.05
C GLY A 101 6.29 11.05 -0.35
N GLY A 102 5.07 11.53 -0.49
CA GLY A 102 4.29 11.50 -1.72
C GLY A 102 3.08 10.56 -1.57
N LEU A 103 2.49 10.20 -2.69
CA LEU A 103 1.38 9.24 -2.73
C LEU A 103 1.90 7.81 -2.58
N VAL A 104 1.48 7.13 -1.53
CA VAL A 104 1.78 5.71 -1.28
C VAL A 104 0.47 4.94 -1.24
N GLY A 105 0.39 3.84 -1.97
CA GLY A 105 -0.82 3.04 -2.07
C GLY A 105 -0.76 2.05 -3.22
N PHE A 106 -1.89 1.77 -3.84
CA PHE A 106 -1.99 0.81 -4.93
C PHE A 106 -2.97 1.24 -6.01
N PHE A 107 -2.73 0.71 -7.20
CA PHE A 107 -3.72 0.61 -8.26
C PHE A 107 -4.22 -0.83 -8.35
N SER A 108 -5.53 -1.02 -8.50
CA SER A 108 -6.07 -2.31 -8.93
C SER A 108 -5.82 -2.51 -10.43
N TYR A 109 -5.98 -3.75 -10.90
CA TYR A 109 -5.88 -4.03 -12.34
C TYR A 109 -6.87 -3.21 -13.16
N ASP A 110 -8.06 -2.93 -12.63
CA ASP A 110 -9.14 -2.26 -13.36
C ASP A 110 -8.85 -0.80 -13.74
N ILE A 111 -7.80 -0.16 -13.19
CA ILE A 111 -7.32 1.14 -13.65
C ILE A 111 -6.95 1.11 -15.15
N VAL A 112 -6.57 -0.05 -15.69
CA VAL A 112 -6.24 -0.24 -17.11
C VAL A 112 -7.41 0.16 -18.04
N ARG A 113 -8.66 0.15 -17.56
CA ARG A 113 -9.86 0.53 -18.35
C ARG A 113 -9.90 2.00 -18.74
N PHE A 114 -9.06 2.83 -18.14
CA PHE A 114 -8.86 4.22 -18.56
C PHE A 114 -7.86 4.35 -19.71
N PHE A 115 -7.09 3.31 -19.98
CA PHE A 115 -6.05 3.29 -21.02
C PHE A 115 -6.41 2.35 -22.18
N GLU A 116 -7.14 1.27 -21.88
CA GLU A 116 -7.45 0.21 -22.83
C GLU A 116 -8.95 -0.11 -22.83
N ASN A 117 -9.47 -0.44 -24.01
CA ASN A 117 -10.87 -0.85 -24.16
C ASN A 117 -11.02 -2.34 -23.84
N LEU A 118 -11.27 -2.66 -22.59
CA LEU A 118 -11.48 -4.03 -22.12
C LEU A 118 -12.95 -4.31 -21.83
N PRO A 119 -13.44 -5.55 -22.15
CA PRO A 119 -14.78 -5.96 -21.79
C PRO A 119 -15.01 -5.88 -20.27
N SER A 120 -16.19 -5.42 -19.85
CA SER A 120 -16.61 -5.37 -18.44
C SER A 120 -17.73 -6.38 -18.19
N SER A 121 -17.48 -7.65 -18.49
CA SER A 121 -18.52 -8.70 -18.42
C SER A 121 -18.53 -9.46 -17.08
N LEU A 122 -17.46 -9.32 -16.27
CA LEU A 122 -17.37 -10.03 -15.01
C LEU A 122 -17.87 -9.16 -13.85
N PRO A 123 -18.58 -9.75 -12.87
CA PRO A 123 -19.03 -9.02 -11.69
C PRO A 123 -17.84 -8.65 -10.79
N ASP A 124 -17.88 -7.43 -10.24
CA ASP A 124 -16.95 -7.04 -9.18
C ASP A 124 -17.43 -7.59 -7.83
N THR A 125 -16.86 -8.70 -7.41
CA THR A 125 -17.22 -9.39 -6.16
C THR A 125 -16.41 -8.90 -4.96
N LEU A 126 -15.32 -8.15 -5.17
CA LEU A 126 -14.43 -7.69 -4.11
C LEU A 126 -14.73 -6.25 -3.68
N GLY A 127 -15.26 -5.43 -4.59
CA GLY A 127 -15.52 -4.01 -4.34
C GLY A 127 -14.26 -3.18 -4.08
N CYS A 128 -13.07 -3.70 -4.47
CA CYS A 128 -11.82 -2.97 -4.27
C CYS A 128 -11.81 -1.65 -5.05
N PRO A 129 -11.27 -0.57 -4.48
CA PRO A 129 -11.07 0.66 -5.22
C PRO A 129 -10.08 0.44 -6.38
N ASP A 130 -10.24 1.20 -7.47
CA ASP A 130 -9.32 1.14 -8.62
C ASP A 130 -7.99 1.80 -8.28
N ALA A 131 -8.03 2.81 -7.40
CA ALA A 131 -6.85 3.42 -6.80
C ALA A 131 -7.13 3.75 -5.33
N HIS A 132 -6.16 3.51 -4.44
CA HIS A 132 -6.19 3.93 -3.06
C HIS A 132 -4.80 4.36 -2.61
N PHE A 133 -4.64 5.64 -2.32
CA PHE A 133 -3.36 6.26 -1.96
C PHE A 133 -3.51 7.18 -0.76
N ILE A 134 -2.43 7.33 0.00
CA ILE A 134 -2.31 8.31 1.06
C ILE A 134 -1.05 9.15 0.89
N ILE A 135 -1.10 10.42 1.34
CA ILE A 135 0.08 11.24 1.60
C ILE A 135 0.26 11.27 3.10
N PRO A 136 1.30 10.66 3.67
CA PRO A 136 1.49 10.61 5.11
C PRO A 136 1.86 12.01 5.66
N ALA A 137 1.39 12.34 6.86
CA ALA A 137 1.88 13.52 7.59
C ALA A 137 3.21 13.27 8.27
N TYR A 138 3.46 12.03 8.65
CA TYR A 138 4.69 11.60 9.30
C TYR A 138 5.28 10.41 8.58
N LEU A 139 6.61 10.43 8.40
CA LEU A 139 7.36 9.36 7.79
C LEU A 139 8.58 9.02 8.64
N LEU A 140 8.69 7.79 9.08
CA LEU A 140 9.89 7.24 9.70
C LEU A 140 10.72 6.53 8.63
N CYS A 141 11.98 6.90 8.52
CA CYS A 141 12.96 6.27 7.64
C CYS A 141 14.01 5.55 8.51
N PHE A 142 14.08 4.23 8.42
CA PHE A 142 15.07 3.39 9.06
C PHE A 142 16.22 3.13 8.10
N ASP A 143 17.42 3.61 8.39
CA ASP A 143 18.66 3.25 7.67
C ASP A 143 19.33 2.09 8.41
N HIS A 144 19.13 0.87 7.95
CA HIS A 144 19.65 -0.35 8.58
C HIS A 144 21.18 -0.40 8.58
N LEU A 145 21.84 0.23 7.58
CA LEU A 145 23.30 0.26 7.49
C LEU A 145 23.90 1.19 8.56
N LYS A 146 23.30 2.37 8.72
CA LYS A 146 23.75 3.37 9.69
C LYS A 146 23.19 3.13 11.09
N LYS A 147 22.16 2.28 11.22
CA LYS A 147 21.38 2.07 12.44
C LYS A 147 20.79 3.40 12.97
N GLU A 148 20.24 4.19 12.07
CA GLU A 148 19.67 5.49 12.36
C GLU A 148 18.21 5.51 11.94
N VAL A 149 17.38 6.22 12.71
CA VAL A 149 16.00 6.48 12.36
C VAL A 149 15.80 7.99 12.16
N THR A 150 15.21 8.37 11.06
CA THR A 150 14.88 9.75 10.74
C THR A 150 13.38 9.93 10.68
N LEU A 151 12.84 10.90 11.40
CA LEU A 151 11.46 11.34 11.30
C LEU A 151 11.36 12.55 10.38
N VAL A 152 10.51 12.44 9.37
CA VAL A 152 10.03 13.57 8.56
C VAL A 152 8.61 13.90 9.00
N SER A 153 8.35 15.15 9.31
CA SER A 153 7.04 15.65 9.71
C SER A 153 6.58 16.76 8.77
N TYR A 154 5.40 16.61 8.20
CA TYR A 154 4.71 17.61 7.36
C TYR A 154 3.59 18.34 8.10
N LYS A 155 3.36 18.00 9.35
CA LYS A 155 2.52 18.74 10.29
C LYS A 155 3.40 19.42 11.31
N LYS A 156 2.83 20.41 12.02
CA LYS A 156 3.50 21.07 13.15
C LYS A 156 4.01 20.00 14.13
N GLU A 157 5.26 20.10 14.52
CA GLU A 157 5.93 19.12 15.37
C GLU A 157 5.09 18.68 16.56
N ASN A 158 4.97 17.38 16.70
CA ASN A 158 4.40 16.74 17.87
C ASN A 158 5.49 15.86 18.51
N ASN A 159 6.14 16.37 19.56
CA ASN A 159 7.16 15.61 20.31
C ASN A 159 6.61 14.32 20.94
N ALA A 160 5.26 14.17 20.96
CA ALA A 160 4.61 12.98 21.47
C ALA A 160 4.81 11.73 20.58
N ILE A 161 5.31 11.87 19.33
CA ILE A 161 5.48 10.71 18.44
C ILE A 161 6.54 9.75 19.01
N GLU A 162 7.67 10.25 19.51
CA GLU A 162 8.69 9.42 20.14
C GLU A 162 8.17 8.74 21.40
N ASP A 163 7.45 9.49 22.23
CA ASP A 163 6.78 8.99 23.43
C ASP A 163 5.73 7.91 23.08
N LEU A 164 5.03 8.10 21.99
CA LEU A 164 3.96 7.25 21.50
C LEU A 164 4.51 5.92 20.95
N VAL A 165 5.61 6.00 20.22
CA VAL A 165 6.32 4.82 19.71
C VAL A 165 7.13 4.13 20.81
N GLY A 166 7.67 4.88 21.79
CA GLY A 166 8.47 4.38 22.89
C GLY A 166 7.69 3.74 24.04
N LYS A 167 6.42 4.13 24.24
CA LYS A 167 5.56 3.65 25.34
C LYS A 167 4.65 2.46 24.99
N GLY A 168 4.66 1.99 23.76
CA GLY A 168 3.83 0.87 23.36
C GLY A 168 4.22 -0.42 24.09
N GLY A 169 3.25 -1.08 24.71
CA GLY A 169 3.42 -2.39 25.30
C GLY A 169 3.85 -3.45 24.27
N GLU A 170 4.34 -4.57 24.71
CA GLU A 170 4.51 -5.75 23.90
C GLU A 170 3.14 -6.08 23.29
N ASN A 171 3.02 -5.99 21.98
CA ASN A 171 1.85 -6.53 21.32
C ASN A 171 1.96 -8.04 21.44
N GLU A 172 1.06 -8.62 22.22
CA GLU A 172 0.85 -10.07 22.23
C GLU A 172 0.73 -10.51 20.76
N VAL A 173 1.41 -11.58 20.42
CA VAL A 173 1.26 -12.22 19.11
C VAL A 173 -0.10 -12.90 19.17
N ASP A 174 -1.10 -12.25 18.60
CA ASP A 174 -2.41 -12.87 18.45
C ASP A 174 -2.28 -14.10 17.56
N ASP A 175 -2.86 -15.20 18.01
CA ASP A 175 -2.94 -16.42 17.22
C ASP A 175 -3.63 -16.11 15.88
N PHE A 176 -2.95 -16.36 14.78
CA PHE A 176 -3.51 -16.26 13.45
C PHE A 176 -3.83 -17.67 12.94
N SER A 177 -5.07 -17.90 12.58
CA SER A 177 -5.51 -19.17 12.03
C SER A 177 -6.25 -18.99 10.70
N VAL A 178 -6.11 -19.96 9.82
CA VAL A 178 -6.70 -19.97 8.48
C VAL A 178 -7.50 -21.26 8.33
N SER A 179 -8.73 -21.16 7.81
CA SER A 179 -9.54 -22.33 7.48
C SER A 179 -8.99 -23.04 6.22
N SER A 180 -9.57 -24.19 5.86
CA SER A 180 -9.24 -24.86 4.61
C SER A 180 -9.50 -23.95 3.41
N LEU A 181 -8.61 -24.04 2.41
CA LEU A 181 -8.74 -23.32 1.15
C LEU A 181 -9.90 -23.93 0.33
N HIS A 182 -10.76 -23.07 -0.17
CA HIS A 182 -11.81 -23.39 -1.13
C HIS A 182 -11.44 -22.81 -2.50
N ALA A 183 -11.50 -23.64 -3.54
CA ALA A 183 -11.27 -23.20 -4.91
C ALA A 183 -12.61 -22.89 -5.58
N GLU A 184 -12.74 -21.69 -6.18
CA GLU A 184 -13.94 -21.28 -6.93
C GLU A 184 -14.11 -22.14 -8.20
N ILE A 185 -13.01 -22.53 -8.83
CA ILE A 185 -12.97 -23.40 -10.01
C ILE A 185 -12.31 -24.72 -9.61
N GLY A 186 -12.97 -25.85 -9.92
CA GLY A 186 -12.46 -27.19 -9.65
C GLY A 186 -11.22 -27.54 -10.49
N LYS A 187 -10.55 -28.63 -10.11
CA LYS A 187 -9.35 -29.08 -10.82
C LYS A 187 -9.66 -29.41 -12.29
N ASP A 188 -10.72 -30.17 -12.54
CA ASP A 188 -11.05 -30.67 -13.89
C ASP A 188 -11.39 -29.49 -14.83
N GLU A 189 -12.19 -28.52 -14.35
CA GLU A 189 -12.54 -27.32 -15.10
C GLU A 189 -11.32 -26.44 -15.40
N PHE A 190 -10.37 -26.34 -14.47
CA PHE A 190 -9.11 -25.64 -14.71
C PHE A 190 -8.25 -26.34 -15.77
N GLU A 191 -8.15 -27.67 -15.72
CA GLU A 191 -7.42 -28.48 -16.70
C GLU A 191 -8.03 -28.39 -18.10
N GLU A 192 -9.38 -28.40 -18.22
CA GLU A 192 -10.09 -28.15 -19.48
C GLU A 192 -9.77 -26.75 -20.03
N GLY A 193 -9.73 -25.73 -19.19
CA GLY A 193 -9.29 -24.37 -19.55
C GLY A 193 -7.87 -24.36 -20.14
N VAL A 194 -6.93 -25.13 -19.56
CA VAL A 194 -5.57 -25.26 -20.08
C VAL A 194 -5.54 -25.92 -21.46
N VAL A 195 -6.36 -26.97 -21.69
CA VAL A 195 -6.44 -27.63 -23.00
C VAL A 195 -6.94 -26.64 -24.04
N LYS A 196 -8.02 -25.92 -23.75
CA LYS A 196 -8.59 -24.92 -24.66
C LYS A 196 -7.61 -23.76 -24.96
N ALA A 197 -6.87 -23.30 -23.96
CA ALA A 197 -5.84 -22.28 -24.16
C ALA A 197 -4.73 -22.74 -25.11
N LYS A 198 -4.32 -24.01 -25.01
CA LYS A 198 -3.35 -24.63 -25.96
C LYS A 198 -3.89 -24.71 -27.36
N GLU A 199 -5.18 -24.90 -27.57
CA GLU A 199 -5.82 -24.88 -28.89
C GLU A 199 -5.72 -23.50 -29.52
N TYR A 200 -6.09 -22.42 -28.80
CA TYR A 200 -5.94 -21.06 -29.29
C TYR A 200 -4.50 -20.67 -29.66
N ILE A 201 -3.51 -21.21 -28.91
CA ILE A 201 -2.09 -21.02 -29.26
C ILE A 201 -1.73 -21.73 -30.56
N ARG A 202 -2.24 -22.97 -30.80
CA ARG A 202 -1.98 -23.73 -32.03
C ARG A 202 -2.62 -23.11 -33.26
N GLU A 203 -3.81 -22.50 -33.08
CA GLU A 203 -4.57 -21.81 -34.13
C GLU A 203 -3.97 -20.43 -34.47
N GLY A 204 -3.10 -19.91 -33.60
CA GLY A 204 -2.44 -18.63 -33.79
C GLY A 204 -3.23 -17.42 -33.29
N ASP A 205 -4.33 -17.65 -32.57
CA ASP A 205 -5.15 -16.59 -32.00
C ASP A 205 -4.41 -15.83 -30.89
N ILE A 206 -3.61 -16.55 -30.11
CA ILE A 206 -2.76 -16.00 -29.05
C ILE A 206 -1.40 -16.72 -29.06
N PHE A 207 -0.36 -16.06 -28.52
CA PHE A 207 0.94 -16.68 -28.32
C PHE A 207 1.23 -17.05 -26.87
N GLN A 208 0.52 -16.42 -25.92
CA GLN A 208 0.66 -16.66 -24.49
C GLN A 208 -0.65 -16.31 -23.77
N VAL A 209 -0.97 -17.09 -22.72
CA VAL A 209 -2.03 -16.78 -21.77
C VAL A 209 -1.64 -17.31 -20.39
N VAL A 210 -2.00 -16.56 -19.35
CA VAL A 210 -1.87 -16.99 -17.95
C VAL A 210 -3.25 -17.29 -17.40
N LEU A 211 -3.53 -18.55 -17.14
CA LEU A 211 -4.77 -18.97 -16.49
C LEU A 211 -4.60 -18.89 -14.98
N SER A 212 -5.61 -18.41 -14.30
CA SER A 212 -5.63 -18.31 -12.83
C SER A 212 -6.95 -18.85 -12.28
N ARG A 213 -6.95 -19.18 -10.99
CA ARG A 213 -8.15 -19.49 -10.23
C ARG A 213 -8.09 -18.79 -8.87
N ARG A 214 -9.25 -18.46 -8.33
CA ARG A 214 -9.37 -17.92 -6.99
C ARG A 214 -9.40 -19.06 -5.96
N LEU A 215 -8.61 -18.86 -4.91
CA LEU A 215 -8.65 -19.66 -3.70
C LEU A 215 -9.11 -18.75 -2.57
N GLU A 216 -10.09 -19.16 -1.82
CA GLU A 216 -10.68 -18.41 -0.70
C GLU A 216 -10.51 -19.17 0.61
N SER A 217 -10.32 -18.44 1.67
CA SER A 217 -10.26 -18.95 3.04
C SER A 217 -10.75 -17.89 4.00
N SER A 218 -11.34 -18.31 5.10
CA SER A 218 -11.59 -17.45 6.25
C SER A 218 -10.39 -17.46 7.17
N TYR A 219 -10.12 -16.33 7.81
CA TYR A 219 -9.06 -16.23 8.83
C TYR A 219 -9.63 -15.65 10.13
N SER A 220 -8.96 -15.91 11.22
CA SER A 220 -9.17 -15.24 12.51
C SER A 220 -7.82 -14.85 13.11
N GLY A 221 -7.81 -13.79 13.91
CA GLY A 221 -6.61 -13.20 14.48
C GLY A 221 -6.10 -11.98 13.72
N ASP A 222 -4.93 -11.51 14.08
CA ASP A 222 -4.32 -10.32 13.48
C ASP A 222 -3.56 -10.66 12.19
N PRO A 223 -3.91 -10.07 11.02
CA PRO A 223 -3.17 -10.26 9.77
C PRO A 223 -1.67 -9.91 9.85
N LEU A 224 -1.27 -9.02 10.78
CA LEU A 224 0.14 -8.72 10.99
C LEU A 224 0.92 -9.92 11.55
N SER A 225 0.25 -10.78 12.32
CA SER A 225 0.85 -12.03 12.80
C SER A 225 1.15 -13.00 11.66
N PHE A 226 0.29 -13.02 10.62
CA PHE A 226 0.57 -13.75 9.38
C PHE A 226 1.78 -13.15 8.63
N TYR A 227 1.81 -11.82 8.48
CA TYR A 227 2.93 -11.14 7.84
C TYR A 227 4.28 -11.43 8.52
N LYS A 228 4.30 -11.54 9.85
CA LYS A 228 5.52 -11.88 10.61
C LYS A 228 6.10 -13.27 10.32
N THR A 229 5.27 -14.17 9.78
CA THR A 229 5.66 -15.56 9.48
C THR A 229 6.06 -15.80 8.02
N LEU A 230 5.81 -14.84 7.14
CA LEU A 230 6.25 -14.84 5.74
C LEU A 230 7.73 -14.47 5.62
#